data_d8523e0879859b547b0101ce012d1da8
#
_entry.id   d8523e0879859b547b0101ce012d1da8
#
_cell.length_a   1.000
_cell.length_b   1.000
_cell.length_c   1.000
_cell.angle_alpha   90.00
_cell.angle_beta   90.00
_cell.angle_gamma   90.00
#
_symmetry.space_group_name_H-M   'P 1'
#
loop_
_entity.id
_entity.type
_entity.pdbx_description
1 polymer ?
#
loop_
_entity_poly.entity_id
_entity_poly.type
_entity_poly.pdbx_seq_one_letter_code
_entity_poly.pdbx_strand_id
1 'polypeptide(L)'
;RLSRKGSTLMGLCPFHTEKTGSFAVTPGKNLFHCFSCNRGGDSITFIMEKENLFFSAAVEFIARNHNIPVEYVSEERSEEQLAEARHRESLLTVLDTVQSFFLQNLRATDKEESLDAKAYAYSRWHEEFCAFAGIGYAPKDGQAFMDFCRNKALNEELLYELGMFKRGEDGNTYAMFRQRIMIPVRNRW
;
A
#
# COMPACT_ATOMS: atom_id res chain seq x y z
N ARG A 1 9.88 24.43 24.06
CA ARG A 1 11.17 24.80 24.72
C ARG A 1 11.80 23.54 25.30
N LEU A 2 13.11 23.31 25.02
CA LEU A 2 13.85 22.17 25.57
C LEU A 2 14.72 22.64 26.73
N SER A 3 14.84 21.81 27.80
CA SER A 3 15.73 22.02 28.93
C SER A 3 16.82 20.93 28.94
N ARG A 4 18.03 21.32 29.32
CA ARG A 4 19.16 20.38 29.31
C ARG A 4 19.14 19.46 30.55
N LYS A 5 19.25 18.16 30.31
CA LYS A 5 19.46 17.14 31.36
C LYS A 5 20.66 16.27 30.96
N GLY A 6 21.83 16.62 31.49
CA GLY A 6 23.10 15.94 31.10
C GLY A 6 23.43 16.15 29.60
N SER A 7 23.61 15.06 28.90
CA SER A 7 23.84 15.04 27.42
C SER A 7 22.58 15.14 26.56
N THR A 8 21.40 15.13 27.18
CA THR A 8 20.10 15.09 26.49
C THR A 8 19.33 16.39 26.75
N LEU A 9 18.55 16.82 25.77
CA LEU A 9 17.60 17.90 25.88
C LEU A 9 16.18 17.31 26.04
N MET A 10 15.42 17.79 27.05
CA MET A 10 14.08 17.30 27.36
C MET A 10 13.04 18.42 27.23
N GLY A 11 11.85 18.11 26.74
CA GLY A 11 10.75 19.05 26.63
C GLY A 11 9.42 18.39 26.31
N LEU A 12 8.41 19.20 26.01
CA LEU A 12 7.12 18.72 25.56
C LEU A 12 7.22 18.16 24.12
N CYS A 13 6.51 17.11 23.87
CA CYS A 13 6.47 16.48 22.55
C CYS A 13 5.75 17.36 21.53
N PRO A 14 6.29 17.57 20.32
CA PRO A 14 5.62 18.30 19.27
C PRO A 14 4.56 17.48 18.52
N PHE A 15 4.47 16.18 18.77
CA PHE A 15 3.61 15.25 18.02
C PHE A 15 2.35 14.85 18.77
N HIS A 16 2.24 15.17 20.07
CA HIS A 16 1.04 14.94 20.87
C HIS A 16 0.97 15.93 22.02
N THR A 17 -0.22 16.13 22.58
CA THR A 17 -0.43 17.05 23.69
C THR A 17 -0.11 16.36 25.02
N GLU A 18 0.79 16.96 25.80
CA GLU A 18 1.16 16.47 27.14
C GLU A 18 1.45 17.63 28.10
N LYS A 19 1.36 17.36 29.41
CA LYS A 19 1.64 18.37 30.44
C LYS A 19 3.05 18.26 31.02
N THR A 20 3.68 17.08 30.91
CA THR A 20 5.02 16.78 31.41
C THR A 20 5.92 16.41 30.26
N GLY A 21 7.13 16.97 30.21
CA GLY A 21 8.06 16.74 29.10
C GLY A 21 8.56 15.30 29.01
N SER A 22 8.15 14.58 27.99
CA SER A 22 8.59 13.21 27.68
C SER A 22 9.42 13.13 26.39
N PHE A 23 9.61 14.24 25.71
CA PHE A 23 10.36 14.31 24.45
C PHE A 23 11.83 14.58 24.73
N ALA A 24 12.68 13.66 24.32
CA ALA A 24 14.13 13.69 24.49
C ALA A 24 14.84 13.87 23.16
N VAL A 25 15.83 14.76 23.10
CA VAL A 25 16.75 14.92 21.97
C VAL A 25 18.16 14.68 22.45
N THR A 26 18.90 13.84 21.76
CA THR A 26 20.30 13.54 22.02
C THR A 26 21.15 14.05 20.86
N PRO A 27 21.63 15.31 20.91
CA PRO A 27 22.31 15.94 19.77
C PRO A 27 23.55 15.17 19.31
N GLY A 28 24.33 14.62 20.25
CA GLY A 28 25.54 13.86 19.92
C GLY A 28 25.29 12.56 19.15
N LYS A 29 24.05 12.07 19.13
CA LYS A 29 23.63 10.88 18.36
C LYS A 29 22.72 11.21 17.20
N ASN A 30 22.36 12.50 17.04
CA ASN A 30 21.34 12.96 16.06
C ASN A 30 20.01 12.19 16.18
N LEU A 31 19.55 11.94 17.43
CA LEU A 31 18.34 11.17 17.67
C LEU A 31 17.38 11.93 18.58
N PHE A 32 16.08 11.73 18.31
CA PHE A 32 15.02 12.09 19.24
C PHE A 32 14.21 10.85 19.62
N HIS A 33 13.57 10.90 20.78
CA HIS A 33 12.62 9.88 21.24
C HIS A 33 11.62 10.49 22.21
N CYS A 34 10.34 10.16 22.03
CA CYS A 34 9.29 10.50 22.97
C CYS A 34 8.90 9.26 23.80
N PHE A 35 9.09 9.31 25.10
CA PHE A 35 8.76 8.20 26.01
C PHE A 35 7.26 8.03 26.26
N SER A 36 6.43 8.97 25.84
CA SER A 36 4.97 8.89 25.97
C SER A 36 4.30 8.28 24.73
N CYS A 37 4.57 8.82 23.53
CA CYS A 37 3.96 8.32 22.28
C CYS A 37 4.86 7.37 21.49
N ASN A 38 6.03 7.07 21.98
CA ASN A 38 7.05 6.15 21.40
C ASN A 38 7.55 6.54 20.00
N ARG A 39 7.32 7.78 19.56
CA ARG A 39 7.90 8.31 18.32
C ARG A 39 9.37 8.59 18.52
N GLY A 40 10.17 8.23 17.53
CA GLY A 40 11.60 8.43 17.59
C GLY A 40 12.25 8.28 16.23
N GLY A 41 13.46 8.84 16.09
CA GLY A 41 14.22 8.80 14.85
C GLY A 41 15.33 9.84 14.83
N ASP A 42 15.81 10.13 13.64
CA ASP A 42 16.83 11.16 13.38
C ASP A 42 16.19 12.52 13.02
N SER A 43 17.02 13.49 12.65
CA SER A 43 16.56 14.82 12.26
C SER A 43 15.68 14.81 11.00
N ILE A 44 15.93 13.89 10.05
CA ILE A 44 15.13 13.78 8.82
C ILE A 44 13.76 13.23 9.17
N THR A 45 13.71 12.14 9.93
CA THR A 45 12.46 11.55 10.44
C THR A 45 11.63 12.57 11.22
N PHE A 46 12.29 13.41 12.04
CA PHE A 46 11.61 14.48 12.79
C PHE A 46 10.89 15.46 11.85
N ILE A 47 11.55 15.92 10.80
CA ILE A 47 10.96 16.85 9.83
C ILE A 47 9.88 16.17 9.00
N MET A 48 10.10 14.92 8.58
CA MET A 48 9.07 14.14 7.86
C MET A 48 7.76 14.08 8.65
N GLU A 49 7.85 13.75 9.94
CA GLU A 49 6.66 13.62 10.79
C GLU A 49 6.04 14.98 11.17
N LYS A 50 6.88 15.98 11.44
CA LYS A 50 6.40 17.30 11.89
C LYS A 50 5.75 18.10 10.77
N GLU A 51 6.34 18.08 9.58
CA GLU A 51 5.88 18.85 8.43
C GLU A 51 5.05 17.99 7.45
N ASN A 52 4.83 16.71 7.79
CA ASN A 52 4.11 15.73 6.95
C ASN A 52 4.70 15.63 5.53
N LEU A 53 6.02 15.52 5.45
CA LEU A 53 6.77 15.46 4.20
C LEU A 53 7.28 14.04 3.92
N PHE A 54 7.44 13.70 2.63
CA PHE A 54 8.21 12.54 2.21
C PHE A 54 9.71 12.78 2.38
N PHE A 55 10.51 11.70 2.38
CA PHE A 55 11.95 11.74 2.65
C PHE A 55 12.70 12.80 1.80
N SER A 56 12.51 12.79 0.47
CA SER A 56 13.17 13.73 -0.42
C SER A 56 12.83 15.19 -0.09
N ALA A 57 11.56 15.48 0.12
CA ALA A 57 11.09 16.83 0.48
C ALA A 57 11.61 17.27 1.87
N ALA A 58 11.72 16.34 2.84
CA ALA A 58 12.30 16.64 4.15
C ALA A 58 13.80 16.95 4.06
N VAL A 59 14.54 16.21 3.23
CA VAL A 59 15.96 16.48 2.96
C VAL A 59 16.13 17.86 2.32
N GLU A 60 15.34 18.18 1.29
CA GLU A 60 15.36 19.51 0.65
C GLU A 60 15.00 20.63 1.63
N PHE A 61 14.00 20.41 2.48
CA PHE A 61 13.59 21.38 3.51
C PHE A 61 14.76 21.68 4.48
N ILE A 62 15.42 20.63 4.98
CA ILE A 62 16.59 20.80 5.88
C ILE A 62 17.73 21.51 5.15
N ALA A 63 18.06 21.06 3.96
CA ALA A 63 19.15 21.60 3.15
C ALA A 63 18.95 23.10 2.86
N ARG A 64 17.74 23.49 2.45
CA ARG A 64 17.37 24.89 2.20
C ARG A 64 17.51 25.76 3.45
N ASN A 65 17.05 25.27 4.61
CA ASN A 65 17.11 26.02 5.87
C ASN A 65 18.54 26.17 6.40
N HIS A 66 19.45 25.32 5.98
CA HIS A 66 20.85 25.34 6.41
C HIS A 66 21.83 25.75 5.32
N ASN A 67 21.32 26.20 4.15
CA ASN A 67 22.13 26.57 2.97
C ASN A 67 23.11 25.45 2.54
N ILE A 68 22.67 24.20 2.64
CA ILE A 68 23.44 23.04 2.19
C ILE A 68 23.06 22.77 0.72
N PRO A 69 24.02 22.76 -0.22
CA PRO A 69 23.72 22.37 -1.59
C PRO A 69 23.27 20.91 -1.64
N VAL A 70 22.14 20.63 -2.29
CA VAL A 70 21.67 19.26 -2.57
C VAL A 70 22.13 18.89 -3.96
N GLU A 71 22.98 17.89 -4.05
CA GLU A 71 23.34 17.28 -5.32
C GLU A 71 22.31 16.18 -5.60
N TYR A 72 21.55 16.37 -6.66
CA TYR A 72 20.67 15.33 -7.16
C TYR A 72 21.51 14.35 -8.00
N VAL A 73 21.88 13.24 -7.40
CA VAL A 73 22.39 12.15 -8.21
C VAL A 73 21.18 11.56 -8.96
N SER A 74 21.02 11.94 -10.21
CA SER A 74 20.18 11.19 -11.12
C SER A 74 20.88 9.84 -11.28
N GLU A 75 20.48 8.84 -10.48
CA GLU A 75 20.75 7.47 -10.87
C GLU A 75 20.03 7.31 -12.21
N GLU A 76 20.80 7.34 -13.30
CA GLU A 76 20.33 6.81 -14.56
C GLU A 76 19.93 5.37 -14.26
N ARG A 77 18.61 5.15 -14.09
CA ARG A 77 18.08 3.81 -13.86
C ARG A 77 18.62 2.96 -15.01
N SER A 78 19.31 1.88 -14.68
CA SER A 78 19.75 0.95 -15.69
C SER A 78 18.55 0.50 -16.53
N GLU A 79 18.78 0.11 -17.79
CA GLU A 79 17.70 -0.42 -18.63
C GLU A 79 16.94 -1.56 -17.95
N GLU A 80 17.65 -2.35 -17.15
CA GLU A 80 17.10 -3.44 -16.36
C GLU A 80 16.12 -2.92 -15.27
N GLN A 81 16.49 -1.89 -14.52
CA GLN A 81 15.62 -1.27 -13.50
C GLN A 81 14.39 -0.61 -14.14
N LEU A 82 14.53 -0.03 -15.33
CA LEU A 82 13.41 0.52 -16.08
C LEU A 82 12.49 -0.57 -16.62
N ALA A 83 13.03 -1.70 -17.05
CA ALA A 83 12.25 -2.85 -17.50
C ALA A 83 11.47 -3.48 -16.34
N GLU A 84 12.11 -3.64 -15.17
CA GLU A 84 11.46 -4.15 -13.96
C GLU A 84 10.35 -3.23 -13.48
N ALA A 85 10.57 -1.91 -13.48
CA ALA A 85 9.56 -0.93 -13.11
C ALA A 85 8.34 -0.97 -14.04
N ARG A 86 8.57 -1.08 -15.36
CA ARG A 86 7.49 -1.23 -16.36
C ARG A 86 6.73 -2.54 -16.21
N HIS A 87 7.45 -3.63 -15.95
CA HIS A 87 6.83 -4.93 -15.71
C HIS A 87 5.93 -4.89 -14.46
N ARG A 88 6.43 -4.33 -13.35
CA ARG A 88 5.65 -4.12 -12.13
C ARG A 88 4.41 -3.26 -12.36
N GLU A 89 4.50 -2.19 -13.12
CA GLU A 89 3.37 -1.33 -13.48
C GLU A 89 2.33 -2.10 -14.29
N SER A 90 2.76 -2.94 -15.22
CA SER A 90 1.88 -3.82 -16.00
C SER A 90 1.12 -4.81 -15.11
N LEU A 91 1.81 -5.44 -14.15
CA LEU A 91 1.17 -6.34 -13.16
C LEU A 91 0.11 -5.60 -12.32
N LEU A 92 0.41 -4.40 -11.84
CA LEU A 92 -0.52 -3.60 -11.05
C LEU A 92 -1.76 -3.20 -11.87
N THR A 93 -1.58 -2.83 -13.13
CA THR A 93 -2.69 -2.50 -14.05
C THR A 93 -3.62 -3.70 -14.28
N VAL A 94 -3.04 -4.89 -14.46
CA VAL A 94 -3.81 -6.14 -14.57
C VAL A 94 -4.57 -6.41 -13.28
N LEU A 95 -3.92 -6.29 -12.11
CA LEU A 95 -4.55 -6.52 -10.80
C LEU A 95 -5.73 -5.57 -10.56
N ASP A 96 -5.60 -4.28 -10.87
CA ASP A 96 -6.69 -3.30 -10.71
C ASP A 96 -7.88 -3.65 -11.62
N THR A 97 -7.60 -4.10 -12.84
CA THR A 97 -8.65 -4.54 -13.78
C THR A 97 -9.34 -5.80 -13.26
N VAL A 98 -8.59 -6.79 -12.80
CA VAL A 98 -9.11 -8.02 -12.21
C VAL A 98 -9.93 -7.73 -10.95
N GLN A 99 -9.45 -6.83 -10.09
CA GLN A 99 -10.19 -6.40 -8.90
C GLN A 99 -11.56 -5.81 -9.27
N SER A 100 -11.63 -5.02 -10.34
CA SER A 100 -12.90 -4.44 -10.80
C SER A 100 -13.94 -5.52 -11.14
N PHE A 101 -13.52 -6.63 -11.74
CA PHE A 101 -14.39 -7.77 -12.02
C PHE A 101 -14.96 -8.38 -10.74
N PHE A 102 -14.12 -8.66 -9.75
CA PHE A 102 -14.57 -9.24 -8.50
C PHE A 102 -15.49 -8.30 -7.70
N LEU A 103 -15.20 -6.99 -7.72
CA LEU A 103 -16.08 -5.97 -7.13
C LEU A 103 -17.46 -5.93 -7.79
N GLN A 104 -17.51 -5.97 -9.12
CA GLN A 104 -18.77 -5.99 -9.86
C GLN A 104 -19.60 -7.23 -9.53
N ASN A 105 -18.96 -8.40 -9.44
CA ASN A 105 -19.68 -9.63 -9.08
C ASN A 105 -20.21 -9.63 -7.63
N LEU A 106 -19.50 -9.04 -6.66
CA LEU A 106 -20.04 -8.91 -5.29
C LEU A 106 -21.24 -7.93 -5.25
N ARG A 107 -21.24 -6.90 -6.11
CA ARG A 107 -22.31 -5.90 -6.16
C ARG A 107 -23.48 -6.31 -7.04
N ALA A 108 -23.34 -7.35 -7.85
CA ALA A 108 -24.40 -7.84 -8.73
C ALA A 108 -25.64 -8.26 -7.93
N THR A 109 -26.82 -7.98 -8.46
CA THR A 109 -28.11 -8.27 -7.84
C THR A 109 -28.97 -9.22 -8.66
N ASP A 110 -28.49 -9.63 -9.82
CA ASP A 110 -29.16 -10.49 -10.80
C ASP A 110 -28.76 -11.98 -10.69
N LYS A 111 -27.74 -12.29 -9.83
CA LYS A 111 -27.25 -13.65 -9.65
C LYS A 111 -27.37 -14.08 -8.19
N GLU A 112 -28.02 -15.23 -7.96
CA GLU A 112 -28.21 -15.80 -6.61
C GLU A 112 -26.89 -15.98 -5.86
N GLU A 113 -25.86 -16.53 -6.52
CA GLU A 113 -24.53 -16.72 -5.91
C GLU A 113 -23.87 -15.40 -5.47
N SER A 114 -24.12 -14.30 -6.18
CA SER A 114 -23.62 -12.97 -5.82
C SER A 114 -24.38 -12.39 -4.62
N LEU A 115 -25.66 -12.64 -4.50
CA LEU A 115 -26.48 -12.26 -3.35
C LEU A 115 -26.04 -13.01 -2.09
N ASP A 116 -25.79 -14.31 -2.19
CA ASP A 116 -25.28 -15.12 -1.08
C ASP A 116 -23.89 -14.66 -0.63
N ALA A 117 -22.99 -14.45 -1.58
CA ALA A 117 -21.65 -13.93 -1.31
C ALA A 117 -21.69 -12.54 -0.64
N LYS A 118 -22.59 -11.67 -1.11
CA LYS A 118 -22.82 -10.34 -0.54
C LYS A 118 -23.36 -10.43 0.89
N ALA A 119 -24.38 -11.27 1.11
CA ALA A 119 -24.95 -11.49 2.45
C ALA A 119 -23.89 -11.99 3.43
N TYR A 120 -23.08 -12.96 3.01
CA TYR A 120 -21.96 -13.45 3.82
C TYR A 120 -20.93 -12.37 4.13
N ALA A 121 -20.46 -11.63 3.11
CA ALA A 121 -19.45 -10.59 3.29
C ALA A 121 -19.93 -9.47 4.23
N TYR A 122 -21.17 -9.01 4.05
CA TYR A 122 -21.72 -7.91 4.82
C TYR A 122 -22.06 -8.30 6.26
N SER A 123 -22.43 -9.57 6.50
CA SER A 123 -22.61 -10.07 7.87
C SER A 123 -21.31 -10.10 8.67
N ARG A 124 -20.17 -10.28 8.00
CA ARG A 124 -18.86 -10.42 8.64
C ARG A 124 -18.10 -9.09 8.76
N TRP A 125 -18.18 -8.21 7.77
CA TRP A 125 -17.35 -7.02 7.69
C TRP A 125 -18.10 -5.71 7.48
N HIS A 126 -19.42 -5.71 7.46
CA HIS A 126 -20.28 -4.60 7.08
C HIS A 126 -20.04 -4.06 5.65
N GLU A 127 -21.07 -3.45 5.09
CA GLU A 127 -21.03 -2.96 3.70
C GLU A 127 -19.96 -1.89 3.46
N GLU A 128 -19.88 -0.91 4.37
CA GLU A 128 -18.94 0.20 4.26
C GLU A 128 -17.49 -0.27 4.28
N PHE A 129 -17.16 -1.24 5.15
CA PHE A 129 -15.83 -1.81 5.19
C PHE A 129 -15.52 -2.63 3.93
N CYS A 130 -16.45 -3.42 3.42
CA CYS A 130 -16.27 -4.18 2.18
C CYS A 130 -15.99 -3.24 1.01
N ALA A 131 -16.70 -2.11 0.93
CA ALA A 131 -16.48 -1.10 -0.10
C ALA A 131 -15.10 -0.43 0.04
N PHE A 132 -14.72 -0.02 1.26
CA PHE A 132 -13.43 0.61 1.56
C PHE A 132 -12.25 -0.33 1.29
N ALA A 133 -12.34 -1.57 1.76
CA ALA A 133 -11.28 -2.56 1.58
C ALA A 133 -11.21 -3.11 0.15
N GLY A 134 -12.22 -2.87 -0.68
CA GLY A 134 -12.27 -3.39 -2.05
C GLY A 134 -12.55 -4.89 -2.11
N ILE A 135 -13.32 -5.42 -1.16
CA ILE A 135 -13.69 -6.84 -1.13
C ILE A 135 -14.58 -7.17 -2.32
N GLY A 136 -14.30 -8.28 -2.99
CA GLY A 136 -15.00 -8.74 -4.17
C GLY A 136 -15.42 -10.20 -4.08
N TYR A 137 -16.01 -10.72 -5.14
CA TYR A 137 -16.43 -12.11 -5.25
C TYR A 137 -15.98 -12.73 -6.58
N ALA A 138 -15.34 -13.88 -6.51
CA ALA A 138 -15.02 -14.71 -7.65
C ALA A 138 -16.18 -15.70 -7.90
N PRO A 139 -16.91 -15.60 -9.02
CA PRO A 139 -18.03 -16.47 -9.31
C PRO A 139 -17.66 -17.96 -9.39
N LYS A 140 -18.65 -18.82 -9.26
CA LYS A 140 -18.47 -20.28 -9.43
C LYS A 140 -18.00 -20.62 -10.84
N ASP A 141 -18.54 -19.95 -11.83
CA ASP A 141 -18.15 -20.10 -13.23
C ASP A 141 -16.83 -19.37 -13.52
N GLY A 142 -15.74 -20.14 -13.59
CA GLY A 142 -14.43 -19.62 -13.97
C GLY A 142 -14.34 -19.12 -15.40
N GLN A 143 -15.23 -19.58 -16.30
CA GLN A 143 -15.27 -19.14 -17.70
C GLN A 143 -15.65 -17.67 -17.80
N ALA A 144 -16.58 -17.19 -16.97
CA ALA A 144 -16.97 -15.79 -16.93
C ALA A 144 -15.77 -14.86 -16.63
N PHE A 145 -14.84 -15.29 -15.77
CA PHE A 145 -13.61 -14.53 -15.50
C PHE A 145 -12.65 -14.57 -16.69
N MET A 146 -12.46 -15.72 -17.32
CA MET A 146 -11.59 -15.84 -18.49
C MET A 146 -12.10 -15.00 -19.66
N ASP A 147 -13.42 -15.00 -19.90
CA ASP A 147 -14.04 -14.17 -20.94
C ASP A 147 -13.91 -12.68 -20.63
N PHE A 148 -14.06 -12.27 -19.37
CA PHE A 148 -13.79 -10.91 -18.95
C PHE A 148 -12.33 -10.49 -19.24
N CYS A 149 -11.36 -11.31 -18.90
CA CYS A 149 -9.93 -11.03 -19.14
C CYS A 149 -9.67 -10.91 -20.66
N ARG A 150 -10.26 -11.79 -21.46
CA ARG A 150 -10.15 -11.76 -22.93
C ARG A 150 -10.80 -10.50 -23.52
N ASN A 151 -12.01 -10.14 -23.07
CA ASN A 151 -12.70 -8.94 -23.52
C ASN A 151 -11.97 -7.63 -23.15
N LYS A 152 -11.20 -7.65 -22.06
CA LYS A 152 -10.32 -6.55 -21.66
C LYS A 152 -8.93 -6.60 -22.29
N ALA A 153 -8.67 -7.58 -23.16
CA ALA A 153 -7.38 -7.81 -23.82
C ALA A 153 -6.21 -7.86 -22.83
N LEU A 154 -6.43 -8.46 -21.65
CA LEU A 154 -5.36 -8.62 -20.65
C LEU A 154 -4.34 -9.64 -21.14
N ASN A 155 -3.06 -9.35 -20.84
CA ASN A 155 -1.97 -10.26 -21.19
C ASN A 155 -2.07 -11.55 -20.35
N GLU A 156 -2.18 -12.69 -21.04
CA GLU A 156 -2.36 -14.00 -20.41
C GLU A 156 -1.14 -14.43 -19.59
N GLU A 157 0.07 -14.07 -20.01
CA GLU A 157 1.30 -14.40 -19.28
C GLU A 157 1.34 -13.70 -17.92
N LEU A 158 0.92 -12.43 -17.86
CA LEU A 158 0.81 -11.70 -16.61
C LEU A 158 -0.27 -12.30 -15.69
N LEU A 159 -1.36 -12.82 -16.25
CA LEU A 159 -2.40 -13.52 -15.46
C LEU A 159 -1.90 -14.84 -14.88
N TYR A 160 -1.01 -15.56 -15.56
CA TYR A 160 -0.33 -16.73 -15.01
C TYR A 160 0.67 -16.34 -13.92
N GLU A 161 1.47 -15.31 -14.16
CA GLU A 161 2.45 -14.80 -13.18
C GLU A 161 1.76 -14.34 -11.88
N LEU A 162 0.63 -13.67 -12.01
CA LEU A 162 -0.20 -13.24 -10.88
C LEU A 162 -0.97 -14.40 -10.21
N GLY A 163 -0.88 -15.62 -10.74
CA GLY A 163 -1.60 -16.77 -10.22
C GLY A 163 -3.12 -16.69 -10.40
N MET A 164 -3.61 -15.84 -11.31
CA MET A 164 -5.03 -15.75 -11.65
C MET A 164 -5.47 -16.91 -12.52
N PHE A 165 -4.56 -17.39 -13.37
CA PHE A 165 -4.74 -18.56 -14.24
C PHE A 165 -3.80 -19.69 -13.86
N LYS A 166 -4.23 -20.93 -14.15
CA LYS A 166 -3.44 -22.14 -14.01
C LYS A 166 -3.62 -23.01 -15.25
N ARG A 167 -2.55 -23.65 -15.71
CA ARG A 167 -2.63 -24.72 -16.71
C ARG A 167 -2.95 -26.05 -16.04
N GLY A 168 -3.96 -26.75 -16.56
CA GLY A 168 -4.28 -28.11 -16.16
C GLY A 168 -3.34 -29.13 -16.80
N GLU A 169 -3.41 -30.37 -16.36
CA GLU A 169 -2.69 -31.50 -16.94
C GLU A 169 -3.14 -31.78 -18.38
N ASP A 170 -4.36 -31.39 -18.73
CA ASP A 170 -4.95 -31.46 -20.08
C ASP A 170 -4.50 -30.31 -21.00
N GLY A 171 -3.61 -29.43 -20.52
CA GLY A 171 -3.10 -28.26 -21.26
C GLY A 171 -4.06 -27.07 -21.32
N ASN A 172 -5.26 -27.18 -20.76
CA ASN A 172 -6.23 -26.10 -20.75
C ASN A 172 -5.94 -25.05 -19.66
N THR A 173 -6.37 -23.84 -19.91
CA THR A 173 -6.30 -22.72 -18.94
C THR A 173 -7.52 -22.74 -18.03
N TYR A 174 -7.29 -22.59 -16.74
CA TYR A 174 -8.34 -22.52 -15.72
C TYR A 174 -8.18 -21.28 -14.85
N ALA A 175 -9.31 -20.66 -14.49
CA ALA A 175 -9.34 -19.62 -13.46
C ALA A 175 -9.05 -20.26 -12.10
N MET A 176 -8.08 -19.67 -11.36
CA MET A 176 -7.67 -20.18 -10.04
C MET A 176 -8.70 -19.92 -8.94
N PHE A 177 -9.34 -18.78 -9.00
CA PHE A 177 -10.29 -18.35 -7.98
C PHE A 177 -11.71 -18.56 -8.47
N ARG A 178 -12.46 -19.39 -7.75
CA ARG A 178 -13.87 -19.71 -8.04
C ARG A 178 -14.62 -19.84 -6.73
N GLN A 179 -15.84 -19.30 -6.68
CA GLN A 179 -16.75 -19.36 -5.52
C GLN A 179 -16.06 -18.91 -4.21
N ARG A 180 -15.41 -17.74 -4.24
CA ARG A 180 -14.63 -17.21 -3.11
C ARG A 180 -14.80 -15.71 -2.94
N ILE A 181 -14.81 -15.28 -1.68
CA ILE A 181 -14.62 -13.87 -1.36
C ILE A 181 -13.15 -13.50 -1.63
N MET A 182 -12.95 -12.43 -2.35
CA MET A 182 -11.64 -11.89 -2.72
C MET A 182 -11.34 -10.68 -1.88
N ILE A 183 -10.26 -10.75 -1.09
CA ILE A 183 -9.81 -9.65 -0.22
C ILE A 183 -8.47 -9.16 -0.76
N PRO A 184 -8.40 -7.93 -1.31
CA PRO A 184 -7.14 -7.41 -1.79
C PRO A 184 -6.24 -7.02 -0.62
N VAL A 185 -5.00 -7.48 -0.66
CA VAL A 185 -3.96 -7.03 0.26
C VAL A 185 -3.16 -5.94 -0.46
N ARG A 186 -3.23 -4.72 0.04
CA ARG A 186 -2.50 -3.57 -0.51
C ARG A 186 -1.26 -3.30 0.33
N ASN A 187 -0.12 -3.25 -0.31
CA ASN A 187 1.10 -2.80 0.33
C ASN A 187 1.10 -1.26 0.38
N ARG A 188 1.63 -0.69 1.44
CA ARG A 188 1.75 0.78 1.62
C ARG A 188 2.90 1.39 0.80
N TRP A 189 3.73 0.58 0.19
CA TRP A 189 4.97 0.98 -0.49
C TRP A 189 4.84 0.90 -2.01
#